data_255cd14b4799dd3b16b85af145da9b5d
#
_entry.id   255cd14b4799dd3b16b85af145da9b5d
#
_cell.length_a   1.000
_cell.length_b   1.000
_cell.length_c   1.000
_cell.angle_alpha   90.00
_cell.angle_beta   90.00
_cell.angle_gamma   90.00
#
_symmetry.space_group_name_H-M   'P 1'
#
loop_
_entity.id
_entity.type
_entity.pdbx_description
1 polymer ?
#
loop_
_entity_poly.entity_id
_entity_poly.type
_entity_poly.pdbx_seq_one_letter_code
_entity_poly.pdbx_strand_id
1 'polypeptide(L)'
;VRLGTNAGVRGMTRLDVAAGACLSFSLPRNPSQEAKWSAEGPVSLDSTAEIRVALPVMAGKEQEQSWKLVEGTTLSMAALPSVSYDAASAEAWKSEGSFSLKQENTAGKSALVLAWTRTPSPYDQWKKDHFADGTPEDQTVPDACPAGDGITNLMKYAAGLDPNKPCGSVTRLAVREENGECRLVLEWPVNTAATDVTFSVESTEDLVTWREEATVEPSGDRAEYLDSIVIDGNAPTRRFLRLKVSRE
;
A
#
# COMPACT_ATOMS: atom_id res chain seq x y z
N VAL A 1 15.47 -33.62 -4.36
CA VAL A 1 14.24 -34.35 -4.64
C VAL A 1 13.19 -33.34 -5.09
N ARG A 2 12.70 -33.48 -6.32
CA ARG A 2 11.47 -32.75 -6.76
C ARG A 2 10.29 -33.60 -6.33
N LEU A 3 9.58 -33.17 -5.31
CA LEU A 3 8.27 -33.74 -4.99
C LEU A 3 7.19 -32.84 -5.61
N GLY A 4 6.24 -33.47 -6.29
CA GLY A 4 5.26 -32.82 -7.15
C GLY A 4 4.33 -31.83 -6.44
N THR A 5 3.74 -30.99 -7.21
CA THR A 5 3.27 -29.61 -6.99
C THR A 5 1.99 -29.39 -6.19
N ASN A 6 1.21 -30.35 -5.69
CA ASN A 6 -0.08 -30.02 -5.06
C ASN A 6 -0.56 -30.93 -3.93
N ALA A 7 0.13 -31.99 -3.60
CA ALA A 7 -0.21 -32.79 -2.43
C ALA A 7 0.82 -32.50 -1.33
N GLY A 8 0.37 -32.02 -0.18
CA GLY A 8 1.22 -31.96 0.99
C GLY A 8 1.77 -33.37 1.28
N VAL A 9 3.08 -33.49 1.49
CA VAL A 9 3.68 -34.76 1.91
C VAL A 9 3.51 -34.88 3.41
N ARG A 10 2.79 -35.92 3.85
CA ARG A 10 2.47 -36.19 5.25
C ARG A 10 2.97 -37.59 5.64
N GLY A 11 3.11 -37.83 6.94
CA GLY A 11 3.43 -39.13 7.48
C GLY A 11 4.91 -39.53 7.31
N MET A 12 5.81 -38.59 7.09
CA MET A 12 7.23 -38.83 7.17
C MET A 12 7.65 -38.94 8.61
N THR A 13 8.41 -39.98 8.97
CA THR A 13 8.95 -40.14 10.34
C THR A 13 10.06 -39.12 10.61
N ARG A 14 10.75 -38.66 9.54
CA ARG A 14 11.85 -37.68 9.58
C ARG A 14 12.03 -37.02 8.20
N LEU A 15 12.47 -35.78 8.18
CA LEU A 15 12.86 -35.08 6.97
C LEU A 15 14.26 -34.49 7.14
N ASP A 16 15.21 -34.97 6.35
CA ASP A 16 16.57 -34.41 6.26
C ASP A 16 16.78 -33.81 4.85
N VAL A 17 17.05 -32.53 4.80
CA VAL A 17 17.35 -31.80 3.58
C VAL A 17 18.84 -31.49 3.54
N ALA A 18 19.54 -32.13 2.60
CA ALA A 18 20.98 -32.05 2.47
C ALA A 18 21.43 -30.71 1.84
N ALA A 19 22.73 -30.45 1.95
CA ALA A 19 23.38 -29.31 1.32
C ALA A 19 23.10 -29.26 -0.19
N GLY A 20 22.77 -28.04 -0.68
CA GLY A 20 22.48 -27.79 -2.10
C GLY A 20 21.14 -28.39 -2.60
N ALA A 21 20.35 -29.00 -1.72
CA ALA A 21 19.02 -29.48 -2.09
C ALA A 21 18.04 -28.32 -2.33
N CYS A 22 17.09 -28.54 -3.24
CA CYS A 22 16.04 -27.56 -3.52
C CYS A 22 14.67 -28.12 -3.16
N LEU A 23 13.95 -27.38 -2.31
CA LEU A 23 12.56 -27.64 -1.96
C LEU A 23 11.65 -26.70 -2.76
N SER A 24 10.73 -27.25 -3.55
CA SER A 24 9.82 -26.44 -4.35
C SER A 24 8.39 -26.52 -3.81
N PHE A 25 7.76 -25.35 -3.64
CA PHE A 25 6.41 -25.19 -3.13
C PHE A 25 5.56 -24.40 -4.11
N SER A 26 4.33 -24.87 -4.35
CA SER A 26 3.26 -24.06 -4.96
C SER A 26 2.29 -23.66 -3.86
N LEU A 27 2.16 -22.37 -3.63
CA LEU A 27 1.37 -21.86 -2.52
C LEU A 27 -0.08 -21.59 -2.94
N PRO A 28 -1.06 -21.91 -2.09
CA PRO A 28 -2.45 -21.56 -2.35
C PRO A 28 -2.69 -20.08 -2.04
N ARG A 29 -3.70 -19.50 -2.67
CA ARG A 29 -4.14 -18.13 -2.41
C ARG A 29 -4.63 -17.94 -0.97
N ASN A 30 -5.35 -18.93 -0.44
CA ASN A 30 -5.80 -18.94 0.94
C ASN A 30 -4.89 -19.88 1.73
N PRO A 31 -3.98 -19.35 2.56
CA PRO A 31 -3.11 -20.18 3.37
C PRO A 31 -3.93 -21.06 4.32
N SER A 32 -3.58 -22.32 4.41
CA SER A 32 -4.10 -23.22 5.44
C SER A 32 -3.16 -23.22 6.64
N GLN A 33 -3.66 -23.55 7.81
CA GLN A 33 -2.84 -23.73 9.00
C GLN A 33 -1.94 -24.99 8.91
N GLU A 34 -2.16 -25.83 7.92
CA GLU A 34 -1.40 -27.05 7.73
C GLU A 34 -0.14 -26.80 6.90
N ALA A 35 0.98 -27.36 7.33
CA ALA A 35 2.22 -27.31 6.57
C ALA A 35 2.10 -28.06 5.24
N LYS A 36 2.79 -27.56 4.21
CA LYS A 36 2.87 -28.24 2.92
C LYS A 36 3.59 -29.58 3.04
N TRP A 37 4.64 -29.64 3.86
CA TRP A 37 5.34 -30.86 4.19
C TRP A 37 5.36 -31.03 5.70
N SER A 38 4.91 -32.17 6.21
CA SER A 38 4.93 -32.46 7.64
C SER A 38 5.56 -33.79 7.95
N ALA A 39 6.43 -33.78 8.96
CA ALA A 39 7.03 -34.97 9.55
C ALA A 39 6.46 -35.22 10.95
N GLU A 40 6.28 -36.48 11.30
CA GLU A 40 5.89 -36.91 12.66
C GLU A 40 7.07 -36.77 13.65
N GLY A 41 8.29 -36.68 13.14
CA GLY A 41 9.52 -36.55 13.89
C GLY A 41 10.29 -35.26 13.53
N PRO A 42 11.62 -35.29 13.74
CA PRO A 42 12.47 -34.11 13.51
C PRO A 42 12.61 -33.77 12.04
N VAL A 43 12.78 -32.48 11.79
CA VAL A 43 13.17 -31.89 10.47
C VAL A 43 14.54 -31.27 10.60
N SER A 44 15.43 -31.55 9.64
CA SER A 44 16.75 -30.94 9.52
C SER A 44 16.89 -30.31 8.13
N LEU A 45 17.22 -29.03 8.08
CA LEU A 45 17.50 -28.29 6.84
C LEU A 45 18.93 -27.82 6.85
N ASP A 46 19.69 -28.13 5.81
CA ASP A 46 20.99 -27.52 5.60
C ASP A 46 20.85 -26.05 5.21
N SER A 47 21.73 -25.19 5.71
CA SER A 47 21.70 -23.74 5.46
C SER A 47 21.95 -23.36 3.99
N THR A 48 22.51 -24.27 3.20
CA THR A 48 22.71 -24.11 1.76
C THR A 48 21.56 -24.67 0.91
N ALA A 49 20.52 -25.20 1.56
CA ALA A 49 19.30 -25.61 0.87
C ALA A 49 18.60 -24.38 0.26
N GLU A 50 17.99 -24.57 -0.89
CA GLU A 50 17.21 -23.52 -1.57
C GLU A 50 15.71 -23.83 -1.43
N ILE A 51 14.92 -22.83 -1.13
CA ILE A 51 13.46 -22.90 -1.16
C ILE A 51 12.98 -22.15 -2.39
N ARG A 52 12.30 -22.85 -3.30
CA ARG A 52 11.63 -22.25 -4.47
C ARG A 52 10.14 -22.16 -4.24
N VAL A 53 9.60 -20.98 -4.48
CA VAL A 53 8.19 -20.70 -4.23
C VAL A 53 7.53 -20.20 -5.50
N ALA A 54 6.48 -20.91 -5.93
CA ALA A 54 5.52 -20.41 -6.90
C ALA A 54 4.35 -19.78 -6.11
N LEU A 55 4.18 -18.48 -6.26
CA LEU A 55 3.15 -17.70 -5.56
C LEU A 55 1.82 -17.75 -6.31
N PRO A 56 0.69 -17.67 -5.62
CA PRO A 56 -0.61 -17.52 -6.26
C PRO A 56 -0.74 -16.13 -6.92
N VAL A 57 -1.69 -15.98 -7.84
CA VAL A 57 -2.03 -14.67 -8.39
C VAL A 57 -2.59 -13.79 -7.27
N MET A 58 -2.02 -12.60 -7.11
CA MET A 58 -2.44 -11.61 -6.12
C MET A 58 -3.83 -11.06 -6.47
N ALA A 59 -4.70 -10.90 -5.47
CA ALA A 59 -6.02 -10.28 -5.65
C ALA A 59 -6.03 -8.77 -5.40
N GLY A 60 -4.93 -8.22 -4.88
CA GLY A 60 -4.79 -6.80 -4.57
C GLY A 60 -5.46 -6.37 -3.26
N LYS A 61 -6.01 -7.31 -2.48
CA LYS A 61 -6.70 -7.05 -1.20
C LYS A 61 -6.04 -7.76 -0.01
N GLU A 62 -4.95 -8.45 -0.25
CA GLU A 62 -4.20 -9.16 0.78
C GLU A 62 -3.59 -8.15 1.76
N GLN A 63 -3.74 -8.39 3.06
CA GLN A 63 -3.09 -7.60 4.11
C GLN A 63 -1.84 -8.31 4.63
N GLU A 64 -2.05 -9.53 5.13
CA GLU A 64 -1.00 -10.41 5.58
C GLU A 64 -1.29 -11.81 5.10
N GLN A 65 -0.24 -12.55 4.73
CA GLN A 65 -0.34 -13.94 4.34
C GLN A 65 0.78 -14.72 5.01
N SER A 66 0.50 -15.93 5.46
CA SER A 66 1.53 -16.80 5.98
C SER A 66 1.29 -18.24 5.56
N TRP A 67 2.35 -18.90 5.08
CA TRP A 67 2.30 -20.30 4.64
C TRP A 67 3.31 -21.13 5.41
N LYS A 68 2.83 -22.16 6.09
CA LYS A 68 3.72 -23.17 6.67
C LYS A 68 4.28 -24.03 5.55
N LEU A 69 5.57 -23.98 5.35
CA LEU A 69 6.24 -24.74 4.30
C LEU A 69 6.57 -26.15 4.78
N VAL A 70 7.23 -26.25 5.93
CA VAL A 70 7.67 -27.50 6.54
C VAL A 70 7.35 -27.47 8.04
N GLU A 71 6.92 -28.59 8.59
CA GLU A 71 6.64 -28.76 10.02
C GLU A 71 7.15 -30.12 10.52
N GLY A 72 7.67 -30.16 11.74
CA GLY A 72 8.05 -31.37 12.44
C GLY A 72 8.00 -31.19 13.97
N THR A 73 8.38 -32.21 14.73
CA THR A 73 8.49 -32.07 16.18
C THR A 73 9.59 -31.11 16.59
N THR A 74 10.65 -31.04 15.81
CA THR A 74 11.72 -30.07 15.92
C THR A 74 12.15 -29.65 14.51
N LEU A 75 12.64 -28.42 14.38
CA LEU A 75 13.25 -27.92 13.16
C LEU A 75 14.66 -27.43 13.47
N SER A 76 15.66 -28.12 12.90
CA SER A 76 17.07 -27.81 13.08
C SER A 76 17.64 -27.23 11.79
N MET A 77 18.22 -26.04 11.87
CA MET A 77 18.97 -25.38 10.79
C MET A 77 20.00 -24.43 11.40
N ALA A 78 21.17 -24.32 10.78
CA ALA A 78 22.22 -23.41 11.23
C ALA A 78 21.91 -21.95 10.85
N ALA A 79 21.20 -21.75 9.74
CA ALA A 79 20.69 -20.46 9.27
C ALA A 79 19.44 -20.70 8.43
N LEU A 80 18.62 -19.66 8.25
CA LEU A 80 17.47 -19.72 7.34
C LEU A 80 17.96 -19.97 5.89
N PRO A 81 17.33 -20.91 5.17
CA PRO A 81 17.67 -21.19 3.77
C PRO A 81 17.32 -19.99 2.88
N SER A 82 17.97 -19.91 1.72
CA SER A 82 17.62 -18.91 0.70
C SER A 82 16.26 -19.21 0.08
N VAL A 83 15.51 -18.16 -0.24
CA VAL A 83 14.21 -18.27 -0.93
C VAL A 83 14.29 -17.63 -2.29
N SER A 84 13.94 -18.39 -3.32
CA SER A 84 13.73 -17.87 -4.67
C SER A 84 12.26 -17.99 -5.07
N TYR A 85 11.79 -17.07 -5.88
CA TYR A 85 10.40 -16.96 -6.29
C TYR A 85 10.29 -17.09 -7.80
N ASP A 86 9.18 -17.65 -8.28
CA ASP A 86 8.85 -17.59 -9.70
C ASP A 86 8.66 -16.11 -10.11
N ALA A 87 9.49 -15.66 -11.05
CA ALA A 87 9.60 -14.24 -11.42
C ALA A 87 8.23 -13.63 -11.83
N ALA A 88 7.44 -14.35 -12.61
CA ALA A 88 6.17 -13.84 -13.14
C ALA A 88 5.12 -13.56 -12.04
N SER A 89 5.10 -14.38 -10.97
CA SER A 89 4.15 -14.22 -9.86
C SER A 89 4.70 -13.33 -8.74
N ALA A 90 6.01 -13.19 -8.63
CA ALA A 90 6.64 -12.51 -7.50
C ALA A 90 6.62 -10.98 -7.61
N GLU A 91 6.63 -10.41 -8.80
CA GLU A 91 6.71 -8.96 -8.97
C GLU A 91 5.52 -8.23 -8.35
N ALA A 92 4.29 -8.70 -8.57
CA ALA A 92 3.09 -8.12 -7.96
C ALA A 92 3.12 -8.18 -6.43
N TRP A 93 3.61 -9.29 -5.84
CA TRP A 93 3.74 -9.43 -4.39
C TRP A 93 4.83 -8.53 -3.80
N LYS A 94 5.96 -8.39 -4.51
CA LYS A 94 7.09 -7.56 -4.07
C LYS A 94 6.81 -6.07 -4.19
N SER A 95 6.03 -5.65 -5.18
CA SER A 95 5.65 -4.25 -5.34
C SER A 95 4.69 -3.78 -4.23
N GLU A 96 3.87 -4.70 -3.69
CA GLU A 96 2.85 -4.40 -2.70
C GLU A 96 3.28 -4.73 -1.25
N GLY A 97 4.39 -5.45 -1.06
CA GLY A 97 4.82 -5.88 0.27
C GLY A 97 6.17 -6.56 0.31
N SER A 98 6.47 -7.15 1.45
CA SER A 98 7.72 -7.85 1.70
C SER A 98 7.51 -9.27 2.21
N PHE A 99 8.44 -10.17 1.81
CA PHE A 99 8.49 -11.53 2.32
C PHE A 99 9.50 -11.66 3.44
N SER A 100 9.13 -12.46 4.45
CA SER A 100 10.04 -12.92 5.50
C SER A 100 9.91 -14.43 5.68
N LEU A 101 11.05 -15.11 5.82
CA LEU A 101 11.10 -16.51 6.21
C LEU A 101 11.42 -16.56 7.70
N LYS A 102 10.65 -17.34 8.48
CA LYS A 102 10.83 -17.44 9.93
C LYS A 102 10.60 -18.84 10.42
N GLN A 103 11.25 -19.19 11.51
CA GLN A 103 10.92 -20.38 12.28
C GLN A 103 9.87 -20.02 13.34
N GLU A 104 8.80 -20.79 13.39
CA GLU A 104 7.78 -20.69 14.44
C GLU A 104 7.78 -21.97 15.29
N ASN A 105 7.71 -21.78 16.61
CA ASN A 105 7.60 -22.89 17.56
C ASN A 105 6.25 -22.79 18.28
N THR A 106 5.48 -23.84 18.18
CA THR A 106 4.21 -24.02 18.91
C THR A 106 4.29 -25.30 19.72
N ALA A 107 3.40 -25.52 20.68
CA ALA A 107 3.44 -26.64 21.60
C ALA A 107 3.73 -28.01 20.91
N GLY A 108 4.96 -28.50 21.07
CA GLY A 108 5.43 -29.77 20.52
C GLY A 108 5.73 -29.82 19.01
N LYS A 109 5.74 -28.66 18.33
CA LYS A 109 6.03 -28.57 16.89
C LYS A 109 6.85 -27.32 16.54
N SER A 110 7.67 -27.46 15.51
CA SER A 110 8.43 -26.36 14.90
C SER A 110 8.15 -26.33 13.41
N ALA A 111 7.92 -25.15 12.88
CA ALA A 111 7.60 -24.96 11.47
C ALA A 111 8.49 -23.89 10.83
N LEU A 112 8.77 -24.06 9.53
CA LEU A 112 9.32 -23.02 8.66
C LEU A 112 8.15 -22.33 7.96
N VAL A 113 8.02 -21.03 8.18
CA VAL A 113 6.90 -20.23 7.71
C VAL A 113 7.41 -19.14 6.79
N LEU A 114 6.83 -19.07 5.60
CA LEU A 114 6.97 -17.90 4.72
C LEU A 114 5.82 -16.96 5.02
N ALA A 115 6.12 -15.75 5.46
CA ALA A 115 5.16 -14.69 5.69
C ALA A 115 5.34 -13.58 4.65
N TRP A 116 4.23 -12.97 4.26
CA TRP A 116 4.19 -11.77 3.47
C TRP A 116 3.37 -10.72 4.20
N THR A 117 3.89 -9.51 4.23
CA THR A 117 3.24 -8.38 4.87
C THR A 117 3.15 -7.26 3.85
N ARG A 118 1.97 -6.67 3.70
CA ARG A 118 1.76 -5.53 2.82
C ARG A 118 2.54 -4.33 3.33
N THR A 119 3.17 -3.60 2.42
CA THR A 119 3.72 -2.29 2.73
C THR A 119 2.55 -1.32 2.87
N PRO A 120 2.40 -0.64 4.01
CA PRO A 120 1.34 0.35 4.17
C PRO A 120 1.47 1.44 3.11
N SER A 121 0.35 1.84 2.52
CA SER A 121 0.35 3.02 1.65
C SER A 121 0.70 4.28 2.45
N PRO A 122 1.18 5.37 1.82
CA PRO A 122 1.40 6.63 2.51
C PRO A 122 0.16 7.12 3.27
N TYR A 123 -1.04 6.93 2.69
CA TYR A 123 -2.30 7.23 3.38
C TYR A 123 -2.55 6.33 4.60
N ASP A 124 -2.26 5.02 4.53
CA ASP A 124 -2.42 4.12 5.68
C ASP A 124 -1.45 4.47 6.82
N GLN A 125 -0.24 4.91 6.47
CA GLN A 125 0.70 5.43 7.47
C GLN A 125 0.17 6.72 8.10
N TRP A 126 -0.30 7.68 7.30
CA TRP A 126 -0.90 8.91 7.80
C TRP A 126 -2.11 8.63 8.71
N LYS A 127 -2.95 7.64 8.37
CA LYS A 127 -4.05 7.22 9.25
C LYS A 127 -3.55 6.77 10.62
N LYS A 128 -2.52 5.94 10.67
CA LYS A 128 -1.93 5.47 11.93
C LYS A 128 -1.36 6.59 12.79
N ASP A 129 -0.83 7.63 12.14
CA ASP A 129 -0.21 8.75 12.84
C ASP A 129 -1.25 9.74 13.43
N HIS A 130 -2.48 9.75 12.88
CA HIS A 130 -3.50 10.73 13.22
C HIS A 130 -4.75 10.18 13.92
N PHE A 131 -5.00 8.88 13.82
CA PHE A 131 -6.17 8.25 14.45
C PHE A 131 -5.72 7.22 15.50
N ALA A 132 -6.42 7.19 16.63
CA ALA A 132 -6.17 6.20 17.66
C ALA A 132 -6.60 4.79 17.20
N ASP A 133 -5.95 3.77 17.75
CA ASP A 133 -6.37 2.39 17.54
C ASP A 133 -7.83 2.19 17.93
N GLY A 134 -8.62 1.55 17.05
CA GLY A 134 -10.03 1.34 17.26
C GLY A 134 -10.95 2.49 16.84
N THR A 135 -10.40 3.57 16.25
CA THR A 135 -11.24 4.59 15.59
C THR A 135 -12.12 3.94 14.53
N PRO A 136 -13.44 4.19 14.51
CA PRO A 136 -14.36 3.62 13.53
C PRO A 136 -13.89 3.88 12.08
N GLU A 137 -14.05 2.87 11.21
CA GLU A 137 -13.56 2.95 9.84
C GLU A 137 -14.22 4.09 9.04
N ASP A 138 -15.50 4.35 9.29
CA ASP A 138 -16.26 5.43 8.67
C ASP A 138 -15.73 6.84 8.99
N GLN A 139 -14.90 6.99 10.03
CA GLN A 139 -14.20 8.23 10.35
C GLN A 139 -12.81 8.33 9.71
N THR A 140 -12.24 7.22 9.27
CA THR A 140 -10.85 7.13 8.77
C THR A 140 -10.74 6.92 7.26
N VAL A 141 -11.86 6.69 6.57
CA VAL A 141 -11.87 6.58 5.09
C VAL A 141 -11.58 7.93 4.43
N PRO A 142 -11.09 7.93 3.17
CA PRO A 142 -10.70 9.15 2.46
C PRO A 142 -11.77 10.23 2.41
N ASP A 143 -13.04 9.85 2.23
CA ASP A 143 -14.18 10.77 2.10
C ASP A 143 -14.77 11.23 3.43
N ALA A 144 -14.31 10.68 4.56
CA ALA A 144 -14.80 11.10 5.87
C ALA A 144 -14.31 12.52 6.22
N CYS A 145 -15.11 13.19 7.06
CA CYS A 145 -14.84 14.54 7.58
C CYS A 145 -15.01 14.57 9.10
N PRO A 146 -14.12 13.96 9.89
CA PRO A 146 -14.28 13.81 11.34
C PRO A 146 -14.29 15.15 12.09
N ALA A 147 -13.62 16.18 11.57
CA ALA A 147 -13.62 17.52 12.15
C ALA A 147 -14.92 18.31 11.89
N GLY A 148 -15.83 17.84 11.02
CA GLY A 148 -17.10 18.50 10.71
C GLY A 148 -16.98 19.82 9.95
N ASP A 149 -15.84 20.10 9.33
CA ASP A 149 -15.53 21.34 8.61
C ASP A 149 -15.80 21.28 7.09
N GLY A 150 -16.33 20.14 6.60
CA GLY A 150 -16.58 19.89 5.18
C GLY A 150 -15.35 19.52 4.37
N ILE A 151 -14.18 19.38 5.00
CA ILE A 151 -12.92 19.01 4.33
C ILE A 151 -12.61 17.54 4.62
N THR A 152 -12.54 16.76 3.55
CA THR A 152 -12.35 15.32 3.64
C THR A 152 -10.95 14.95 4.15
N ASN A 153 -10.83 13.74 4.71
CA ASN A 153 -9.54 13.18 5.11
C ASN A 153 -8.53 13.16 3.95
N LEU A 154 -8.97 12.82 2.74
CA LEU A 154 -8.11 12.83 1.57
C LEU A 154 -7.54 14.22 1.28
N MET A 155 -8.37 15.25 1.34
CA MET A 155 -7.94 16.62 1.14
C MET A 155 -6.96 17.06 2.24
N LYS A 156 -7.24 16.73 3.51
CA LYS A 156 -6.35 17.03 4.64
C LYS A 156 -5.02 16.29 4.55
N TYR A 157 -5.06 15.00 4.17
CA TYR A 157 -3.86 14.20 3.91
C TYR A 157 -2.98 14.83 2.83
N ALA A 158 -3.58 15.16 1.70
CA ALA A 158 -2.87 15.77 0.57
C ALA A 158 -2.27 17.14 0.90
N ALA A 159 -2.92 17.89 1.80
CA ALA A 159 -2.48 19.22 2.24
C ALA A 159 -1.60 19.22 3.51
N GLY A 160 -1.34 18.06 4.13
CA GLY A 160 -0.56 17.95 5.37
C GLY A 160 -1.28 18.51 6.60
N LEU A 161 -2.60 18.42 6.64
CA LEU A 161 -3.43 18.92 7.73
C LEU A 161 -3.87 17.79 8.68
N ASP A 162 -4.18 18.17 9.93
CA ASP A 162 -4.70 17.25 10.94
C ASP A 162 -6.18 16.93 10.65
N PRO A 163 -6.57 15.65 10.44
CA PRO A 163 -7.95 15.28 10.14
C PRO A 163 -8.92 15.61 11.28
N ASN A 164 -8.45 15.64 12.52
CA ASN A 164 -9.26 15.87 13.72
C ASN A 164 -9.44 17.34 14.08
N LYS A 165 -8.76 18.24 13.35
CA LYS A 165 -8.86 19.68 13.59
C LYS A 165 -9.60 20.37 12.45
N PRO A 166 -10.62 21.21 12.77
CA PRO A 166 -11.27 21.97 11.73
C PRO A 166 -10.33 23.03 11.15
N CYS A 167 -10.42 23.24 9.82
CA CYS A 167 -9.76 24.34 9.15
C CYS A 167 -10.77 25.12 8.29
N GLY A 168 -10.50 26.41 8.04
CA GLY A 168 -11.44 27.26 7.31
C GLY A 168 -11.42 27.04 5.80
N SER A 169 -10.25 26.78 5.24
CA SER A 169 -10.05 26.49 3.81
C SER A 169 -8.67 25.85 3.60
N VAL A 170 -8.59 24.93 2.67
CA VAL A 170 -7.32 24.35 2.21
C VAL A 170 -6.68 25.23 1.13
N THR A 171 -7.52 25.88 0.33
CA THR A 171 -7.07 26.68 -0.82
C THR A 171 -7.21 28.17 -0.55
N ARG A 172 -6.34 28.95 -1.21
CA ARG A 172 -6.41 30.40 -1.28
C ARG A 172 -6.57 30.82 -2.73
N LEU A 173 -7.61 31.62 -3.00
CA LEU A 173 -7.78 32.26 -4.29
C LEU A 173 -7.28 33.69 -4.22
N ALA A 174 -6.49 34.10 -5.19
CA ALA A 174 -5.94 35.46 -5.34
C ALA A 174 -6.03 35.93 -6.79
N VAL A 175 -5.80 37.20 -7.00
CA VAL A 175 -5.56 37.78 -8.34
C VAL A 175 -4.08 38.12 -8.43
N ARG A 176 -3.44 37.73 -9.52
CA ARG A 176 -2.04 38.03 -9.83
C ARG A 176 -2.01 38.86 -11.11
N GLU A 177 -1.24 39.93 -11.08
CA GLU A 177 -0.92 40.71 -12.26
C GLU A 177 0.47 40.34 -12.78
N GLU A 178 0.53 39.92 -14.05
CA GLU A 178 1.77 39.65 -14.76
C GLU A 178 1.71 40.28 -16.14
N ASN A 179 2.72 41.06 -16.49
CA ASN A 179 2.81 41.75 -17.80
C ASN A 179 1.59 42.60 -18.15
N GLY A 180 0.91 43.19 -17.15
CA GLY A 180 -0.29 44.02 -17.34
C GLY A 180 -1.58 43.20 -17.49
N GLU A 181 -1.53 41.89 -17.36
CA GLU A 181 -2.69 40.99 -17.36
C GLU A 181 -3.00 40.50 -15.94
N CYS A 182 -4.27 40.61 -15.54
CA CYS A 182 -4.74 40.05 -14.27
C CYS A 182 -5.34 38.64 -14.49
N ARG A 183 -4.96 37.69 -13.63
CA ARG A 183 -5.46 36.32 -13.69
C ARG A 183 -5.77 35.79 -12.28
N LEU A 184 -6.67 34.83 -12.20
CA LEU A 184 -6.90 34.09 -10.94
C LEU A 184 -5.72 33.14 -10.65
N VAL A 185 -5.33 33.07 -9.40
CA VAL A 185 -4.35 32.09 -8.89
C VAL A 185 -4.99 31.33 -7.76
N LEU A 186 -4.98 30.00 -7.87
CA LEU A 186 -5.38 29.09 -6.79
C LEU A 186 -4.11 28.50 -6.17
N GLU A 187 -3.94 28.68 -4.87
CA GLU A 187 -2.77 28.22 -4.10
C GLU A 187 -3.20 27.24 -3.03
N TRP A 188 -2.38 26.22 -2.73
CA TRP A 188 -2.62 25.25 -1.64
C TRP A 188 -1.33 24.69 -1.08
N PRO A 189 -1.34 24.25 0.21
CA PRO A 189 -0.23 23.51 0.81
C PRO A 189 -0.20 22.07 0.29
N VAL A 190 0.98 21.47 0.28
CA VAL A 190 1.21 20.11 -0.21
C VAL A 190 1.94 19.29 0.84
N ASN A 191 1.42 18.11 1.15
CA ASN A 191 2.12 17.11 1.93
C ASN A 191 3.07 16.33 1.02
N THR A 192 4.37 16.60 1.11
CA THR A 192 5.38 15.92 0.29
C THR A 192 5.51 14.42 0.56
N ALA A 193 4.95 13.94 1.68
CA ALA A 193 4.88 12.51 1.99
C ALA A 193 3.68 11.81 1.34
N ALA A 194 2.70 12.55 0.83
CA ALA A 194 1.52 12.03 0.13
C ALA A 194 1.85 11.74 -1.35
N THR A 195 2.66 10.72 -1.60
CA THR A 195 3.15 10.37 -2.94
C THR A 195 2.15 9.59 -3.79
N ASP A 196 1.01 9.23 -3.22
CA ASP A 196 -0.09 8.48 -3.83
C ASP A 196 -1.31 9.35 -4.17
N VAL A 197 -1.11 10.68 -4.29
CA VAL A 197 -2.18 11.62 -4.65
C VAL A 197 -1.85 12.38 -5.94
N THR A 198 -2.92 12.72 -6.66
CA THR A 198 -2.89 13.58 -7.83
C THR A 198 -3.73 14.81 -7.56
N PHE A 199 -3.19 15.99 -7.87
CA PHE A 199 -3.90 17.26 -7.78
C PHE A 199 -4.40 17.68 -9.16
N SER A 200 -5.68 18.01 -9.26
CA SER A 200 -6.22 18.67 -10.46
C SER A 200 -7.02 19.90 -10.06
N VAL A 201 -7.06 20.89 -10.97
CA VAL A 201 -7.85 22.09 -10.81
C VAL A 201 -9.01 22.03 -11.78
N GLU A 202 -10.20 22.27 -11.26
CA GLU A 202 -11.42 22.33 -12.04
C GLU A 202 -12.01 23.74 -11.99
N SER A 203 -12.64 24.16 -13.08
CA SER A 203 -13.36 25.43 -13.18
C SER A 203 -14.82 25.27 -13.53
N THR A 204 -15.61 26.27 -13.18
CA THR A 204 -17.01 26.37 -13.59
C THR A 204 -17.47 27.83 -13.64
N GLU A 205 -18.52 28.09 -14.41
CA GLU A 205 -19.22 29.39 -14.47
C GLU A 205 -20.60 29.31 -13.79
N ASP A 206 -21.13 28.08 -13.61
CA ASP A 206 -22.51 27.80 -13.13
C ASP A 206 -22.59 27.03 -11.82
N LEU A 207 -21.43 26.57 -11.26
CA LEU A 207 -21.30 25.69 -10.09
C LEU A 207 -21.93 24.31 -10.27
N VAL A 208 -22.34 23.95 -11.47
CA VAL A 208 -22.96 22.68 -11.83
C VAL A 208 -22.04 21.86 -12.73
N THR A 209 -21.58 22.48 -13.81
CA THR A 209 -20.72 21.82 -14.79
C THR A 209 -19.27 22.18 -14.53
N TRP A 210 -18.51 21.24 -14.00
CA TRP A 210 -17.09 21.40 -13.73
C TRP A 210 -16.25 20.82 -14.86
N ARG A 211 -15.20 21.56 -15.25
CA ARG A 211 -14.23 21.14 -16.27
C ARG A 211 -12.86 21.09 -15.63
N GLU A 212 -12.11 20.04 -15.92
CA GLU A 212 -10.71 19.96 -15.53
C GLU A 212 -9.88 20.91 -16.41
N GLU A 213 -9.13 21.78 -15.76
CA GLU A 213 -8.25 22.75 -16.39
C GLU A 213 -6.81 22.25 -16.48
N ALA A 214 -6.33 21.62 -15.40
CA ALA A 214 -4.97 21.11 -15.34
C ALA A 214 -4.82 20.04 -14.26
N THR A 215 -3.91 19.08 -14.50
CA THR A 215 -3.25 18.32 -13.47
C THR A 215 -1.99 19.08 -13.06
N VAL A 216 -1.76 19.24 -11.75
CA VAL A 216 -0.66 20.05 -11.23
C VAL A 216 0.32 19.16 -10.49
N GLU A 217 1.58 19.16 -10.95
CA GLU A 217 2.69 18.52 -10.27
C GLU A 217 3.28 19.49 -9.23
N PRO A 218 3.21 19.18 -7.92
CA PRO A 218 3.74 20.06 -6.89
C PRO A 218 5.25 20.21 -6.96
N SER A 219 5.75 21.39 -6.64
CA SER A 219 7.17 21.65 -6.45
C SER A 219 7.42 22.07 -4.99
N GLY A 220 7.65 21.07 -4.11
CA GLY A 220 7.85 21.30 -2.68
C GLY A 220 6.55 21.24 -1.87
N ASP A 221 6.48 22.03 -0.80
CA ASP A 221 5.39 22.03 0.19
C ASP A 221 4.18 22.92 -0.19
N ARG A 222 4.20 23.49 -1.37
CA ARG A 222 3.12 24.32 -1.93
C ARG A 222 2.97 24.07 -3.42
N ALA A 223 1.74 24.28 -3.90
CA ALA A 223 1.42 24.27 -5.32
C ALA A 223 0.50 25.45 -5.63
N GLU A 224 0.53 25.85 -6.90
CA GLU A 224 -0.34 26.89 -7.43
C GLU A 224 -0.79 26.55 -8.85
N TYR A 225 -1.92 27.08 -9.21
CA TYR A 225 -2.45 27.08 -10.58
C TYR A 225 -2.79 28.52 -10.98
N LEU A 226 -2.15 28.99 -12.05
CA LEU A 226 -2.48 30.27 -12.69
C LEU A 226 -3.53 30.02 -13.78
N ASP A 227 -4.70 30.64 -13.64
CA ASP A 227 -5.78 30.48 -14.61
C ASP A 227 -5.37 31.00 -16.01
N SER A 228 -5.80 30.28 -17.04
CA SER A 228 -5.57 30.67 -18.43
C SER A 228 -6.36 31.90 -18.84
N ILE A 229 -7.46 32.23 -18.14
CA ILE A 229 -8.35 33.34 -18.47
C ILE A 229 -7.83 34.65 -17.89
N VAL A 230 -7.64 35.63 -18.74
CA VAL A 230 -7.32 37.02 -18.36
C VAL A 230 -8.58 37.71 -17.88
N ILE A 231 -8.48 38.39 -16.75
CA ILE A 231 -9.58 39.20 -16.19
C ILE A 231 -9.57 40.52 -16.91
N ASP A 232 -10.35 40.61 -17.95
CA ASP A 232 -10.59 41.83 -18.74
C ASP A 232 -12.09 42.01 -18.99
N GLY A 233 -12.45 43.01 -19.81
CA GLY A 233 -13.87 43.29 -20.14
C GLY A 233 -14.56 42.16 -20.93
N ASN A 234 -13.84 41.15 -21.41
CA ASN A 234 -14.32 40.00 -22.18
C ASN A 234 -14.33 38.71 -21.34
N ALA A 235 -13.82 38.77 -20.10
CA ALA A 235 -13.82 37.59 -19.20
C ALA A 235 -15.25 37.17 -18.85
N PRO A 236 -15.49 35.88 -18.54
CA PRO A 236 -16.77 35.42 -17.99
C PRO A 236 -17.17 36.25 -16.78
N THR A 237 -18.44 36.59 -16.64
CA THR A 237 -18.95 37.36 -15.51
C THR A 237 -18.84 36.59 -14.17
N ARG A 238 -18.68 35.29 -14.23
CA ARG A 238 -18.49 34.40 -13.08
C ARG A 238 -17.51 33.30 -13.47
N ARG A 239 -16.52 33.08 -12.62
CA ARG A 239 -15.59 31.96 -12.75
C ARG A 239 -15.19 31.48 -11.37
N PHE A 240 -15.32 30.21 -11.15
CA PHE A 240 -14.99 29.55 -9.90
C PHE A 240 -13.91 28.51 -10.18
N LEU A 241 -12.95 28.39 -9.29
CA LEU A 241 -11.91 27.39 -9.32
C LEU A 241 -12.02 26.51 -8.07
N ARG A 242 -11.77 25.23 -8.21
CA ARG A 242 -11.63 24.32 -7.07
C ARG A 242 -10.46 23.38 -7.27
N LEU A 243 -9.86 23.00 -6.16
CA LEU A 243 -8.90 21.92 -6.08
C LEU A 243 -9.64 20.60 -5.98
N LYS A 244 -9.23 19.61 -6.75
CA LYS A 244 -9.65 18.24 -6.65
C LYS A 244 -8.42 17.37 -6.35
N VAL A 245 -8.58 16.45 -5.41
CA VAL A 245 -7.55 15.47 -5.06
C VAL A 245 -8.10 14.09 -5.35
N SER A 246 -7.32 13.28 -6.04
CA SER A 246 -7.59 11.86 -6.25
C SER A 246 -6.41 11.03 -5.76
N ARG A 247 -6.67 9.77 -5.46
CA ARG A 247 -5.68 8.80 -5.02
C ARG A 247 -5.75 7.55 -5.89
N GLU A 248 -4.60 7.02 -6.28
CA GLU A 248 -4.44 5.75 -7.00
C GLU A 248 -4.57 4.53 -6.08
#